data_dc1b54a8cf249381a317fe8699184d5e
#
_entry.id   dc1b54a8cf249381a317fe8699184d5e
#
_cell.length_a   1.000
_cell.length_b   1.000
_cell.length_c   1.000
_cell.angle_alpha   90.00
_cell.angle_beta   90.00
_cell.angle_gamma   90.00
#
_symmetry.space_group_name_H-M   'P 1'
#
loop_
_entity.id
_entity.type
_entity.pdbx_description
1 polymer ?
#
loop_
_entity_poly.entity_id
_entity_poly.type
_entity_poly.pdbx_seq_one_letter_code
_entity_poly.pdbx_strand_id
1 'polypeptide(L)'
;EYHVEMTWYNKEIFDKYGLSVPKTMDEWLDVCKTLKENGVTPISVDGVDRWPVQRYLAMMPFRESGNDYIINLRDGKEKMAGDEGKEAATFMKNMGQYFNDGFAATDYATAQSMFLDGKSAMYYIGDWEIAAMQDAYKAGKIDYFYLPTIENGKTDASEFCVNSGVGMAFNAKTFDAKTKDFILYVLDNYGKKYAAKQQMSPIKTELPSDVEF
;
A
#
# COMPACT_ATOMS: atom_id res chain seq x y z
N GLU A 1 -9.99 -10.24 4.70
CA GLU A 1 -9.24 -9.88 3.48
C GLU A 1 -7.76 -9.81 3.79
N TYR A 2 -6.93 -10.21 2.83
CA TYR A 2 -5.48 -10.02 2.85
C TYR A 2 -5.11 -9.26 1.60
N HIS A 3 -4.34 -8.19 1.78
CA HIS A 3 -3.92 -7.34 0.69
C HIS A 3 -2.42 -7.10 0.77
N VAL A 4 -1.74 -7.18 -0.36
CA VAL A 4 -0.33 -6.80 -0.49
C VAL A 4 -0.28 -5.33 -0.90
N GLU A 5 0.57 -4.57 -0.24
CA GLU A 5 0.78 -3.16 -0.56
C GLU A 5 2.09 -2.97 -1.32
N MET A 6 2.07 -2.09 -2.32
CA MET A 6 3.16 -1.83 -3.24
C MET A 6 3.19 -0.39 -3.70
N THR A 7 4.30 0.02 -4.26
CA THR A 7 4.42 1.32 -4.93
C THR A 7 4.28 1.13 -6.43
N TRP A 8 3.22 1.65 -7.01
CA TRP A 8 3.07 1.80 -8.46
C TRP A 8 3.92 2.96 -8.94
N TYR A 9 4.57 2.84 -10.11
CA TYR A 9 5.37 3.91 -10.69
C TYR A 9 5.12 4.06 -12.19
N ASN A 10 5.24 5.28 -12.68
CA ASN A 10 5.10 5.63 -14.09
C ASN A 10 6.44 5.43 -14.79
N LYS A 11 6.50 4.46 -15.72
CA LYS A 11 7.72 4.10 -16.45
C LYS A 11 8.23 5.22 -17.34
N GLU A 12 7.33 5.95 -18.02
CA GLU A 12 7.71 7.05 -18.90
C GLU A 12 8.40 8.19 -18.12
N ILE A 13 7.90 8.47 -16.90
CA ILE A 13 8.54 9.46 -16.02
C ILE A 13 9.91 8.94 -15.55
N PHE A 14 9.99 7.69 -15.10
CA PHE A 14 11.26 7.10 -14.67
C PHE A 14 12.29 7.10 -15.79
N ASP A 15 11.93 6.64 -16.98
CA ASP A 15 12.80 6.63 -18.16
C ASP A 15 13.26 8.05 -18.55
N LYS A 16 12.35 9.02 -18.54
CA LYS A 16 12.64 10.41 -18.88
C LYS A 16 13.73 11.02 -17.99
N TYR A 17 13.73 10.67 -16.71
CA TYR A 17 14.69 11.20 -15.74
C TYR A 17 15.84 10.23 -15.42
N GLY A 18 15.96 9.12 -16.13
CA GLY A 18 17.01 8.12 -15.96
C GLY A 18 16.97 7.43 -14.58
N LEU A 19 15.76 7.27 -14.02
CA LEU A 19 15.55 6.67 -12.71
C LEU A 19 15.43 5.14 -12.82
N SER A 20 15.95 4.46 -11.81
CA SER A 20 15.76 3.02 -11.63
C SER A 20 14.83 2.76 -10.45
N VAL A 21 14.19 1.59 -10.45
CA VAL A 21 13.40 1.12 -9.30
C VAL A 21 14.29 1.06 -8.06
N PRO A 22 13.93 1.77 -6.97
CA PRO A 22 14.73 1.82 -5.76
C PRO A 22 14.73 0.47 -5.03
N LYS A 23 15.88 0.06 -4.55
CA LYS A 23 16.07 -1.18 -3.76
C LYS A 23 16.14 -0.90 -2.27
N THR A 24 16.54 0.32 -1.90
CA THR A 24 16.63 0.78 -0.51
C THR A 24 15.75 2.00 -0.26
N MET A 25 15.45 2.26 1.01
CA MET A 25 14.69 3.45 1.43
C MET A 25 15.42 4.74 1.06
N ASP A 26 16.74 4.75 1.15
CA ASP A 26 17.57 5.91 0.76
C ASP A 26 17.49 6.15 -0.75
N GLU A 27 17.60 5.09 -1.57
CA GLU A 27 17.40 5.20 -3.02
C GLU A 27 16.00 5.72 -3.36
N TRP A 28 14.97 5.33 -2.59
CA TRP A 28 13.60 5.83 -2.81
C TRP A 28 13.49 7.32 -2.50
N LEU A 29 14.12 7.78 -1.42
CA LEU A 29 14.22 9.21 -1.11
C LEU A 29 14.98 9.98 -2.19
N ASP A 30 16.06 9.42 -2.74
CA ASP A 30 16.82 10.03 -3.84
C ASP A 30 16.00 10.12 -5.13
N VAL A 31 15.24 9.09 -5.47
CA VAL A 31 14.26 9.12 -6.58
C VAL A 31 13.25 10.25 -6.36
N CYS A 32 12.65 10.33 -5.18
CA CYS A 32 11.70 11.38 -4.85
C CYS A 32 12.32 12.78 -4.94
N LYS A 33 13.55 12.95 -4.45
CA LYS A 33 14.29 14.20 -4.52
C LYS A 33 14.55 14.62 -5.96
N THR A 34 15.05 13.70 -6.79
CA THR A 34 15.32 13.97 -8.21
C THR A 34 14.05 14.40 -8.95
N LEU A 35 12.93 13.73 -8.72
CA LEU A 35 11.65 14.07 -9.32
C LEU A 35 11.21 15.48 -8.91
N LYS A 36 11.26 15.80 -7.62
CA LYS A 36 10.87 17.10 -7.08
C LYS A 36 11.74 18.23 -7.62
N GLU A 37 13.05 18.06 -7.69
CA GLU A 37 13.99 19.04 -8.26
C GLU A 37 13.71 19.31 -9.74
N ASN A 38 13.11 18.37 -10.45
CA ASN A 38 12.68 18.51 -11.84
C ASN A 38 11.21 18.95 -12.01
N GLY A 39 10.55 19.38 -10.93
CA GLY A 39 9.18 19.88 -10.97
C GLY A 39 8.11 18.80 -11.17
N VAL A 40 8.44 17.53 -10.93
CA VAL A 40 7.50 16.40 -10.97
C VAL A 40 7.02 16.10 -9.56
N THR A 41 5.73 15.94 -9.36
CA THR A 41 5.17 15.43 -8.10
C THR A 41 5.65 13.98 -7.88
N PRO A 42 6.46 13.68 -6.87
CA PRO A 42 6.99 12.34 -6.69
C PRO A 42 5.92 11.32 -6.35
N ILE A 43 5.05 11.62 -5.39
CA ILE A 43 4.06 10.66 -4.87
C ILE A 43 2.70 11.36 -4.73
N SER A 44 1.63 10.76 -5.24
CA SER A 44 0.26 11.16 -4.90
C SER A 44 -0.23 10.38 -3.67
N VAL A 45 -0.89 11.09 -2.75
CA VAL A 45 -1.36 10.55 -1.48
C VAL A 45 -2.73 11.12 -1.15
N ASP A 46 -3.64 10.24 -0.72
CA ASP A 46 -4.88 10.62 -0.05
C ASP A 46 -4.58 10.97 1.41
N GLY A 47 -4.78 12.22 1.76
CA GLY A 47 -4.63 12.71 3.14
C GLY A 47 -5.96 12.91 3.85
N VAL A 48 -7.08 12.97 3.13
CA VAL A 48 -8.44 13.09 3.71
C VAL A 48 -8.76 11.89 4.57
N ASP A 49 -8.54 10.69 4.04
CA ASP A 49 -8.80 9.43 4.75
C ASP A 49 -7.74 9.11 5.81
N ARG A 50 -6.57 9.76 5.75
CA ARG A 50 -5.44 9.66 6.69
C ARG A 50 -4.73 8.31 6.70
N TRP A 51 -5.42 7.20 6.50
CA TRP A 51 -4.80 5.88 6.55
C TRP A 51 -3.68 5.67 5.50
N PRO A 52 -3.75 6.21 4.26
CA PRO A 52 -2.65 6.08 3.31
C PRO A 52 -1.37 6.78 3.81
N VAL A 53 -1.52 7.93 4.48
CA VAL A 53 -0.38 8.64 5.11
C VAL A 53 0.21 7.83 6.26
N GLN A 54 -0.63 7.18 7.07
CA GLN A 54 -0.17 6.34 8.20
C GLN A 54 0.69 5.15 7.77
N ARG A 55 0.55 4.67 6.52
CA ARG A 55 1.37 3.58 6.00
C ARG A 55 2.86 3.92 6.07
N TYR A 56 3.22 5.15 5.75
CA TYR A 56 4.62 5.60 5.80
C TYR A 56 5.22 5.57 7.21
N LEU A 57 4.41 5.66 8.25
CA LEU A 57 4.87 5.52 9.63
C LEU A 57 5.28 4.09 9.99
N ALA A 58 4.70 3.09 9.33
CA ALA A 58 4.98 1.69 9.62
C ALA A 58 6.15 1.10 8.80
N MET A 59 6.59 1.77 7.73
CA MET A 59 7.55 1.22 6.78
C MET A 59 8.92 0.98 7.39
N MET A 60 9.48 1.96 8.10
CA MET A 60 10.79 1.82 8.76
C MET A 60 10.77 0.74 9.85
N PRO A 61 9.86 0.77 10.84
CA PRO A 61 9.80 -0.28 11.84
C PRO A 61 9.61 -1.69 11.27
N PHE A 62 8.87 -1.82 10.18
CA PHE A 62 8.74 -3.11 9.50
C PHE A 62 10.09 -3.60 8.97
N ARG A 63 10.90 -2.73 8.38
CA ARG A 63 12.25 -3.08 7.90
C ARG A 63 13.24 -3.31 9.02
N GLU A 64 13.18 -2.54 10.09
CA GLU A 64 14.07 -2.63 11.24
C GLU A 64 13.79 -3.85 12.12
N SER A 65 12.53 -4.11 12.43
CA SER A 65 12.10 -5.09 13.46
C SER A 65 11.07 -6.10 12.97
N GLY A 66 10.62 -6.01 11.73
CA GLY A 66 9.53 -6.85 11.21
C GLY A 66 8.22 -6.56 11.95
N ASN A 67 7.48 -7.61 12.24
CA ASN A 67 6.22 -7.48 13.00
C ASN A 67 6.41 -7.29 14.50
N ASP A 68 7.62 -7.49 15.03
CA ASP A 68 7.87 -7.47 16.47
C ASP A 68 7.59 -6.10 17.09
N TYR A 69 7.92 -5.01 16.39
CA TYR A 69 7.65 -3.67 16.90
C TYR A 69 6.16 -3.41 17.14
N ILE A 70 5.31 -3.72 16.16
CA ILE A 70 3.85 -3.54 16.31
C ILE A 70 3.28 -4.44 17.42
N ILE A 71 3.77 -5.68 17.52
CA ILE A 71 3.38 -6.60 18.59
C ILE A 71 3.80 -6.03 19.95
N ASN A 72 5.02 -5.53 20.07
CA ASN A 72 5.56 -4.96 21.30
C ASN A 72 4.83 -3.66 21.70
N LEU A 73 4.45 -2.81 20.73
CA LEU A 73 3.58 -1.65 20.99
C LEU A 73 2.22 -2.08 21.56
N ARG A 74 1.57 -3.05 20.92
CA ARG A 74 0.29 -3.60 21.39
C ARG A 74 0.41 -4.15 22.82
N ASP A 75 1.49 -4.86 23.11
CA ASP A 75 1.73 -5.51 24.40
C ASP A 75 2.29 -4.55 25.47
N GLY A 76 2.50 -3.26 25.11
CA GLY A 76 3.05 -2.24 26.01
C GLY A 76 4.53 -2.40 26.35
N LYS A 77 5.26 -3.24 25.61
CA LYS A 77 6.71 -3.46 25.77
C LYS A 77 7.53 -2.36 25.09
N GLU A 78 6.97 -1.74 24.05
CA GLU A 78 7.55 -0.62 23.33
C GLU A 78 6.65 0.62 23.40
N LYS A 79 7.19 1.78 23.03
CA LYS A 79 6.47 3.05 23.01
C LYS A 79 6.73 3.77 21.68
N MET A 80 5.69 4.39 21.12
CA MET A 80 5.84 5.28 19.96
C MET A 80 6.82 6.44 20.18
N ALA A 81 7.00 6.87 21.43
CA ALA A 81 8.00 7.88 21.79
C ALA A 81 9.42 7.32 21.98
N GLY A 82 9.62 6.02 21.80
CA GLY A 82 10.94 5.37 21.78
C GLY A 82 11.74 5.71 20.51
N ASP A 83 12.94 5.19 20.40
CA ASP A 83 13.85 5.56 19.31
C ASP A 83 13.32 5.07 17.95
N GLU A 84 12.86 3.83 17.86
CA GLU A 84 12.26 3.26 16.66
C GLU A 84 11.01 4.02 16.20
N GLY A 85 10.15 4.45 17.14
CA GLY A 85 9.00 5.30 16.80
C GLY A 85 9.38 6.71 16.34
N LYS A 86 10.50 7.27 16.85
CA LYS A 86 11.04 8.55 16.36
C LYS A 86 11.63 8.41 14.96
N GLU A 87 12.32 7.31 14.66
CA GLU A 87 12.83 7.01 13.32
C GLU A 87 11.68 6.85 12.33
N ALA A 88 10.64 6.11 12.69
CA ALA A 88 9.42 5.99 11.92
C ALA A 88 8.80 7.36 11.59
N ALA A 89 8.67 8.23 12.60
CA ALA A 89 8.13 9.58 12.44
C ALA A 89 9.05 10.47 11.57
N THR A 90 10.37 10.30 11.69
CA THR A 90 11.36 11.01 10.89
C THR A 90 11.27 10.59 9.43
N PHE A 91 11.19 9.29 9.15
CA PHE A 91 11.00 8.78 7.80
C PHE A 91 9.70 9.30 7.17
N MET A 92 8.58 9.20 7.89
CA MET A 92 7.29 9.74 7.44
C MET A 92 7.37 11.23 7.14
N LYS A 93 8.04 12.02 7.99
CA LYS A 93 8.27 13.46 7.78
C LYS A 93 9.09 13.70 6.51
N ASN A 94 10.15 12.91 6.29
CA ASN A 94 11.01 13.02 5.12
C ASN A 94 10.26 12.66 3.84
N MET A 95 9.46 11.59 3.85
CA MET A 95 8.62 11.23 2.71
C MET A 95 7.51 12.25 2.46
N GLY A 96 6.93 12.81 3.50
CA GLY A 96 5.84 13.78 3.41
C GLY A 96 6.17 15.04 2.61
N GLN A 97 7.43 15.43 2.53
CA GLN A 97 7.85 16.55 1.68
C GLN A 97 7.77 16.25 0.18
N TYR A 98 7.60 14.98 -0.20
CA TYR A 98 7.50 14.50 -1.58
C TYR A 98 6.06 14.15 -1.99
N PHE A 99 5.10 14.31 -1.10
CA PHE A 99 3.68 14.17 -1.43
C PHE A 99 3.21 15.33 -2.30
N ASN A 100 2.12 15.11 -3.03
CA ASN A 100 1.49 16.16 -3.84
C ASN A 100 1.11 17.37 -2.98
N ASP A 101 1.17 18.57 -3.57
CA ASP A 101 0.76 19.79 -2.90
C ASP A 101 -0.69 19.68 -2.43
N GLY A 102 -0.95 20.09 -1.19
CA GLY A 102 -2.27 20.02 -0.60
C GLY A 102 -2.76 18.60 -0.29
N PHE A 103 -1.87 17.61 -0.18
CA PHE A 103 -2.25 16.21 0.07
C PHE A 103 -3.24 16.04 1.24
N ALA A 104 -3.14 16.85 2.28
CA ALA A 104 -4.05 16.78 3.43
C ALA A 104 -5.54 17.03 3.08
N ALA A 105 -5.81 17.64 1.93
CA ALA A 105 -7.15 17.88 1.39
C ALA A 105 -7.42 17.05 0.11
N THR A 106 -6.50 16.21 -0.31
CA THR A 106 -6.65 15.32 -1.47
C THR A 106 -7.38 14.07 -1.03
N ASP A 107 -8.48 13.74 -1.70
CA ASP A 107 -9.22 12.50 -1.48
C ASP A 107 -8.65 11.32 -2.28
N TYR A 108 -9.14 10.13 -1.98
CA TYR A 108 -8.68 8.87 -2.56
C TYR A 108 -8.77 8.85 -4.10
N ALA A 109 -9.92 9.23 -4.66
CA ALA A 109 -10.13 9.22 -6.11
C ALA A 109 -9.23 10.23 -6.82
N THR A 110 -9.00 11.38 -6.21
CA THR A 110 -8.09 12.42 -6.72
C THR A 110 -6.64 11.93 -6.71
N ALA A 111 -6.17 11.32 -5.62
CA ALA A 111 -4.82 10.77 -5.53
C ALA A 111 -4.56 9.67 -6.59
N GLN A 112 -5.52 8.76 -6.76
CA GLN A 112 -5.49 7.73 -7.81
C GLN A 112 -5.42 8.34 -9.21
N SER A 113 -6.31 9.31 -9.50
CA SER A 113 -6.37 9.97 -10.81
C SER A 113 -5.08 10.73 -11.12
N MET A 114 -4.47 11.39 -10.14
CA MET A 114 -3.18 12.07 -10.31
C MET A 114 -2.10 11.11 -10.81
N PHE A 115 -2.05 9.91 -10.29
CA PHE A 115 -1.10 8.89 -10.73
C PHE A 115 -1.44 8.38 -12.15
N LEU A 116 -2.66 7.97 -12.39
CA LEU A 116 -3.10 7.43 -13.69
C LEU A 116 -2.99 8.44 -14.84
N ASP A 117 -3.21 9.74 -14.54
CA ASP A 117 -3.03 10.85 -15.49
C ASP A 117 -1.55 11.25 -15.70
N GLY A 118 -0.59 10.60 -15.01
CA GLY A 118 0.84 10.94 -15.09
C GLY A 118 1.19 12.29 -14.43
N LYS A 119 0.34 12.81 -13.54
CA LYS A 119 0.58 14.04 -12.76
C LYS A 119 1.46 13.80 -11.55
N SER A 120 1.57 12.54 -11.10
CA SER A 120 2.55 12.07 -10.11
C SER A 120 3.30 10.86 -10.65
N ALA A 121 4.54 10.69 -10.18
CA ALA A 121 5.39 9.61 -10.64
C ALA A 121 5.11 8.29 -9.95
N MET A 122 4.65 8.32 -8.70
CA MET A 122 4.42 7.13 -7.89
C MET A 122 3.12 7.23 -7.08
N TYR A 123 2.59 6.04 -6.71
CA TYR A 123 1.40 5.89 -5.87
C TYR A 123 1.54 4.63 -5.00
N TYR A 124 1.67 4.78 -3.69
CA TYR A 124 1.73 3.65 -2.75
C TYR A 124 0.33 3.23 -2.34
N ILE A 125 -0.08 2.03 -2.74
CA ILE A 125 -1.42 1.50 -2.48
C ILE A 125 -1.41 -0.03 -2.57
N GLY A 126 -2.48 -0.67 -2.12
CA GLY A 126 -2.59 -2.13 -2.16
C GLY A 126 -3.17 -2.70 -3.44
N ASP A 127 -3.17 -4.03 -3.50
CA ASP A 127 -3.64 -4.84 -4.62
C ASP A 127 -5.14 -4.69 -4.94
N TRP A 128 -5.92 -4.09 -4.06
CA TRP A 128 -7.31 -3.72 -4.35
C TRP A 128 -7.44 -2.71 -5.49
N GLU A 129 -6.34 -2.04 -5.88
CA GLU A 129 -6.26 -1.11 -7.00
C GLU A 129 -5.87 -1.78 -8.33
N ILE A 130 -5.58 -3.08 -8.36
CA ILE A 130 -5.17 -3.79 -9.59
C ILE A 130 -6.17 -3.54 -10.73
N ALA A 131 -7.46 -3.59 -10.44
CA ALA A 131 -8.49 -3.38 -11.46
C ALA A 131 -8.40 -1.98 -12.10
N ALA A 132 -8.06 -0.94 -11.34
CA ALA A 132 -7.87 0.42 -11.85
C ALA A 132 -6.53 0.60 -12.58
N MET A 133 -5.50 -0.15 -12.19
CA MET A 133 -4.15 -0.08 -12.76
C MET A 133 -3.96 -0.95 -14.01
N GLN A 134 -4.82 -1.95 -14.21
CA GLN A 134 -4.63 -3.03 -15.18
C GLN A 134 -4.39 -2.56 -16.60
N ASP A 135 -5.17 -1.62 -17.10
CA ASP A 135 -5.05 -1.14 -18.48
C ASP A 135 -3.72 -0.41 -18.72
N ALA A 136 -3.31 0.42 -17.77
CA ALA A 136 -2.03 1.12 -17.83
C ALA A 136 -0.85 0.15 -17.70
N TYR A 137 -0.97 -0.85 -16.83
CA TYR A 137 0.03 -1.91 -16.67
C TYR A 137 0.18 -2.76 -17.94
N LYS A 138 -0.92 -3.28 -18.51
CA LYS A 138 -0.91 -4.04 -19.78
C LYS A 138 -0.38 -3.23 -20.96
N ALA A 139 -0.60 -1.92 -20.95
CA ALA A 139 -0.02 -1.00 -21.94
C ALA A 139 1.48 -0.71 -21.71
N GLY A 140 2.09 -1.25 -20.67
CA GLY A 140 3.50 -1.04 -20.32
C GLY A 140 3.84 0.36 -19.82
N LYS A 141 2.84 1.18 -19.44
CA LYS A 141 3.02 2.57 -18.98
C LYS A 141 3.42 2.65 -17.52
N ILE A 142 2.93 1.72 -16.71
CA ILE A 142 3.23 1.64 -15.28
C ILE A 142 3.77 0.27 -14.92
N ASP A 143 4.42 0.19 -13.77
CA ASP A 143 4.86 -1.05 -13.14
C ASP A 143 4.86 -0.82 -11.63
N TYR A 144 5.28 -1.79 -10.83
CA TYR A 144 5.28 -1.65 -9.39
C TYR A 144 6.56 -2.21 -8.76
N PHE A 145 6.82 -1.80 -7.53
CA PHE A 145 7.84 -2.38 -6.68
C PHE A 145 7.32 -2.51 -5.24
N TYR A 146 7.84 -3.50 -4.54
CA TYR A 146 7.54 -3.67 -3.13
C TYR A 146 8.38 -2.74 -2.27
N LEU A 147 8.03 -2.66 -0.98
CA LEU A 147 8.73 -1.79 -0.04
C LEU A 147 10.24 -2.03 -0.11
N PRO A 148 11.05 -1.00 -0.38
CA PRO A 148 12.50 -1.10 -0.40
C PRO A 148 13.07 -1.54 0.96
N THR A 149 14.29 -2.09 0.95
CA THR A 149 14.99 -2.53 2.17
C THR A 149 15.75 -1.39 2.84
N ILE A 150 16.32 -1.66 4.01
CA ILE A 150 17.31 -0.81 4.67
C ILE A 150 18.58 -1.62 4.91
N GLU A 151 19.70 -0.94 5.08
CA GLU A 151 20.94 -1.59 5.49
C GLU A 151 20.78 -2.17 6.90
N ASN A 152 21.20 -3.41 7.08
CA ASN A 152 21.09 -4.16 8.35
C ASN A 152 19.64 -4.33 8.88
N GLY A 153 18.64 -4.23 8.01
CA GLY A 153 17.25 -4.49 8.37
C GLY A 153 17.00 -5.94 8.73
N LYS A 154 15.97 -6.18 9.53
CA LYS A 154 15.56 -7.54 9.95
C LYS A 154 14.78 -8.25 8.84
N THR A 155 14.06 -7.50 8.00
CA THR A 155 13.29 -8.04 6.88
C THR A 155 13.99 -7.75 5.55
N ASP A 156 13.86 -8.68 4.61
CA ASP A 156 14.46 -8.55 3.28
C ASP A 156 13.42 -8.18 2.21
N ALA A 157 13.87 -8.11 0.96
CA ALA A 157 13.03 -7.71 -0.17
C ALA A 157 11.91 -8.71 -0.52
N SER A 158 11.99 -9.95 -0.03
CA SER A 158 10.95 -10.98 -0.23
C SER A 158 9.79 -10.88 0.77
N GLU A 159 9.94 -10.04 1.79
CA GLU A 159 8.92 -9.81 2.80
C GLU A 159 8.11 -8.55 2.48
N PHE A 160 6.79 -8.70 2.44
CA PHE A 160 5.87 -7.66 1.99
C PHE A 160 5.09 -7.03 3.14
N CYS A 161 4.69 -5.77 2.97
CA CYS A 161 3.64 -5.20 3.79
C CYS A 161 2.30 -5.83 3.41
N VAL A 162 1.65 -6.47 4.37
CA VAL A 162 0.36 -7.12 4.20
C VAL A 162 -0.67 -6.42 5.08
N ASN A 163 -1.78 -6.02 4.47
CA ASN A 163 -2.94 -5.53 5.19
C ASN A 163 -3.97 -6.66 5.35
N SER A 164 -4.26 -7.02 6.59
CA SER A 164 -5.30 -8.01 6.94
C SER A 164 -6.50 -7.36 7.65
N GLY A 165 -6.73 -6.08 7.41
CA GLY A 165 -7.49 -5.21 8.28
C GLY A 165 -9.01 -5.20 8.15
N VAL A 166 -9.61 -5.91 7.18
CA VAL A 166 -11.07 -5.85 7.04
C VAL A 166 -11.73 -7.10 7.60
N GLY A 167 -12.37 -6.92 8.75
CA GLY A 167 -13.21 -7.92 9.40
C GLY A 167 -14.69 -7.55 9.32
N MET A 168 -15.57 -8.55 9.36
CA MET A 168 -17.01 -8.34 9.52
C MET A 168 -17.37 -8.42 11.00
N ALA A 169 -18.01 -7.38 11.51
CA ALA A 169 -18.56 -7.36 12.87
C ALA A 169 -20.09 -7.41 12.82
N PHE A 170 -20.68 -8.18 13.72
CA PHE A 170 -22.11 -8.35 13.80
C PHE A 170 -22.63 -7.93 15.18
N ASN A 171 -23.78 -7.28 15.20
CA ASN A 171 -24.43 -6.94 16.46
C ASN A 171 -25.02 -8.22 17.11
N ALA A 172 -24.49 -8.59 18.27
CA ALA A 172 -24.88 -9.82 18.97
C ALA A 172 -26.40 -9.87 19.31
N LYS A 173 -27.09 -8.72 19.45
CA LYS A 173 -28.51 -8.67 19.76
C LYS A 173 -29.40 -8.97 18.56
N THR A 174 -28.89 -8.77 17.33
CA THR A 174 -29.61 -8.99 16.08
C THR A 174 -29.08 -10.17 15.28
N PHE A 175 -28.09 -10.89 15.81
CA PHE A 175 -27.50 -12.07 15.18
C PHE A 175 -28.39 -13.27 15.39
N ASP A 176 -29.16 -13.60 14.38
CA ASP A 176 -30.08 -14.72 14.34
C ASP A 176 -29.68 -15.80 13.32
N ALA A 177 -30.50 -16.86 13.20
CA ALA A 177 -30.23 -17.93 12.24
C ALA A 177 -30.20 -17.44 10.79
N LYS A 178 -31.05 -16.48 10.41
CA LYS A 178 -31.06 -15.92 9.05
C LYS A 178 -29.79 -15.13 8.75
N THR A 179 -29.32 -14.37 9.72
CA THR A 179 -28.04 -13.64 9.61
C THR A 179 -26.88 -14.64 9.43
N LYS A 180 -26.88 -15.73 10.21
CA LYS A 180 -25.87 -16.79 10.07
C LYS A 180 -25.92 -17.44 8.68
N ASP A 181 -27.10 -17.80 8.20
CA ASP A 181 -27.25 -18.44 6.88
C ASP A 181 -26.80 -17.50 5.76
N PHE A 182 -27.13 -16.21 5.87
CA PHE A 182 -26.66 -15.21 4.92
C PHE A 182 -25.10 -15.09 4.91
N ILE A 183 -24.46 -15.10 6.09
CA ILE A 183 -23.01 -15.06 6.18
C ILE A 183 -22.37 -16.29 5.54
N LEU A 184 -22.92 -17.48 5.83
CA LEU A 184 -22.42 -18.72 5.22
C LEU A 184 -22.54 -18.66 3.70
N TYR A 185 -23.67 -18.19 3.18
CA TYR A 185 -23.86 -17.98 1.74
C TYR A 185 -22.82 -16.99 1.16
N VAL A 186 -22.55 -15.89 1.85
CA VAL A 186 -21.52 -14.93 1.43
C VAL A 186 -20.15 -15.59 1.40
N LEU A 187 -19.77 -16.32 2.44
CA LEU A 187 -18.47 -16.99 2.53
C LEU A 187 -18.28 -18.05 1.43
N ASP A 188 -19.32 -18.85 1.15
CA ASP A 188 -19.29 -19.88 0.10
C ASP A 188 -19.12 -19.29 -1.31
N ASN A 189 -19.54 -18.05 -1.52
CA ASN A 189 -19.46 -17.38 -2.82
C ASN A 189 -18.33 -16.33 -2.89
N TYR A 190 -17.73 -15.97 -1.76
CA TYR A 190 -16.79 -14.85 -1.64
C TYR A 190 -15.59 -15.01 -2.56
N GLY A 191 -14.88 -16.15 -2.49
CA GLY A 191 -13.65 -16.37 -3.26
C GLY A 191 -13.85 -16.22 -4.77
N LYS A 192 -14.90 -16.84 -5.32
CA LYS A 192 -15.22 -16.76 -6.76
C LYS A 192 -15.58 -15.34 -7.20
N LYS A 193 -16.32 -14.60 -6.36
CA LYS A 193 -16.73 -13.22 -6.68
C LYS A 193 -15.55 -12.25 -6.60
N TYR A 194 -14.63 -12.46 -5.66
CA TYR A 194 -13.40 -11.68 -5.54
C TYR A 194 -12.46 -11.93 -6.71
N ALA A 195 -12.22 -13.20 -7.05
CA ALA A 195 -11.40 -13.56 -8.21
C ALA A 195 -11.95 -12.95 -9.51
N ALA A 196 -13.28 -12.98 -9.72
CA ALA A 196 -13.91 -12.35 -10.88
C ALA A 196 -13.73 -10.82 -10.94
N LYS A 197 -13.35 -10.19 -9.81
CA LYS A 197 -13.02 -8.76 -9.72
C LYS A 197 -11.51 -8.52 -9.68
N GLN A 198 -10.70 -9.52 -9.96
CA GLN A 198 -9.23 -9.45 -9.90
C GLN A 198 -8.71 -9.02 -8.52
N GLN A 199 -9.35 -9.51 -7.47
CA GLN A 199 -8.96 -9.26 -6.09
C GLN A 199 -8.58 -10.58 -5.42
N MET A 200 -7.53 -10.54 -4.60
CA MET A 200 -7.09 -11.72 -3.85
C MET A 200 -8.08 -12.05 -2.73
N SER A 201 -8.45 -13.33 -2.63
CA SER A 201 -9.33 -13.82 -1.60
C SER A 201 -8.54 -14.56 -0.51
N PRO A 202 -8.83 -14.35 0.78
CA PRO A 202 -8.26 -15.16 1.86
C PRO A 202 -8.86 -16.58 1.91
N ILE A 203 -9.94 -16.81 1.18
CA ILE A 203 -10.58 -18.12 1.09
C ILE A 203 -10.00 -18.85 -0.10
N LYS A 204 -9.43 -20.04 0.12
CA LYS A 204 -8.98 -20.90 -0.97
C LYS A 204 -10.14 -21.19 -1.92
N THR A 205 -9.98 -20.83 -3.17
CA THR A 205 -10.94 -21.06 -4.24
C THR A 205 -10.20 -21.43 -5.51
N GLU A 206 -10.82 -22.24 -6.34
CA GLU A 206 -10.33 -22.44 -7.72
C GLU A 206 -10.58 -21.15 -8.49
N LEU A 207 -9.51 -20.61 -9.05
CA LEU A 207 -9.60 -19.43 -9.90
C LEU A 207 -10.20 -19.85 -11.25
N PRO A 208 -11.11 -19.04 -11.83
CA PRO A 208 -11.49 -19.22 -13.22
C PRO A 208 -10.25 -19.19 -14.14
N SER A 209 -10.22 -20.00 -15.20
CA SER A 209 -9.09 -20.11 -16.09
C SER A 209 -8.79 -18.84 -16.91
N ASP A 210 -9.72 -17.90 -16.91
CA ASP A 210 -9.68 -16.62 -17.60
C ASP A 210 -9.33 -15.44 -16.69
N VAL A 211 -9.03 -15.68 -15.41
CA VAL A 211 -8.55 -14.65 -14.48
C VAL A 211 -7.02 -14.59 -14.56
N GLU A 212 -6.51 -13.51 -15.10
CA GLU A 212 -5.09 -13.13 -15.06
C GLU A 212 -4.88 -12.12 -13.91
N PHE A 213 -3.91 -12.45 -13.04
CA PHE A 213 -3.44 -11.56 -11.96
C PHE A 213 -2.11 -10.94 -12.33
#